data_e27b57d6499a801d3369186f6e392467
#
_entry.id   e27b57d6499a801d3369186f6e392467
#
_cell.length_a   1.000
_cell.length_b   1.000
_cell.length_c   1.000
_cell.angle_alpha   90.00
_cell.angle_beta   90.00
_cell.angle_gamma   90.00
#
_symmetry.space_group_name_H-M   'P 1'
#
loop_
_entity.id
_entity.type
_entity.pdbx_description
1 polymer ?
#
loop_
_entity_poly.entity_id
_entity_poly.type
_entity_poly.pdbx_seq_one_letter_code
_entity_poly.pdbx_strand_id
1 'polypeptide(L)'
;VVDGKVTGVGKGTATITAKVAGRKATCKVEVTPELRIVCSEYEERGYLPFGTDEIDDHGAVMFFPENGEFIDELVGTEWSIADESIAEITEVILDGKAVNVRGLKEGTTTLTATFKGKSTSMVITTKKVAKLESLSFPQETYTKKVGEKFILLPDPYPTNAYLRSYGYYFTSSDPEVAWVEGGSGVVRTKKEGTTVITVNYGGGPGAVGINASYTLKVEGSSDDTVPELIRYEPENDHGIPVGERVKPNIVVYPVTCQYMAKDIKLTVIEREGPREGSAKIEDGEIIGTSQGWVTIEASLEGCEPIQFWLYFNDGSYN
;
A
#
# COMPACT_ATOMS: atom_id res chain seq x y z
N VAL A 1 27.78 16.11 -25.51
CA VAL A 1 28.14 17.54 -25.65
C VAL A 1 27.67 17.99 -27.03
N VAL A 2 26.83 19.00 -27.10
CA VAL A 2 26.33 19.60 -28.32
C VAL A 2 26.59 21.10 -28.20
N ASP A 3 27.20 21.69 -29.24
CA ASP A 3 27.52 23.13 -29.33
C ASP A 3 28.23 23.70 -28.08
N GLY A 4 29.14 22.91 -27.51
CA GLY A 4 29.88 23.27 -26.30
C GLY A 4 29.09 23.14 -24.98
N LYS A 5 27.80 22.80 -25.05
CA LYS A 5 26.95 22.54 -23.87
C LYS A 5 27.07 21.08 -23.44
N VAL A 6 27.36 20.87 -22.15
CA VAL A 6 27.39 19.56 -21.52
C VAL A 6 26.06 19.34 -20.78
N THR A 7 25.40 18.20 -21.07
CA THR A 7 24.19 17.78 -20.38
C THR A 7 24.44 16.44 -19.70
N GLY A 8 24.14 16.35 -18.40
CA GLY A 8 24.15 15.11 -17.66
C GLY A 8 22.97 14.24 -18.12
N VAL A 9 23.22 12.97 -18.45
CA VAL A 9 22.22 12.00 -18.88
C VAL A 9 22.05 10.84 -17.87
N GLY A 10 22.88 10.81 -16.83
CA GLY A 10 22.86 9.82 -15.76
C GLY A 10 23.92 10.15 -14.70
N LYS A 11 23.76 9.58 -13.50
CA LYS A 11 24.72 9.69 -12.39
C LYS A 11 26.08 9.13 -12.81
N GLY A 12 27.15 9.82 -12.47
CA GLY A 12 28.52 9.33 -12.67
C GLY A 12 29.51 10.42 -12.96
N THR A 13 30.74 10.01 -13.23
CA THR A 13 31.83 10.92 -13.56
C THR A 13 32.24 10.75 -15.02
N ALA A 14 32.34 11.84 -15.75
CA ALA A 14 32.85 11.87 -17.11
C ALA A 14 34.02 12.83 -17.23
N THR A 15 34.98 12.49 -18.08
CA THR A 15 36.05 13.40 -18.46
C THR A 15 35.75 13.99 -19.84
N ILE A 16 35.55 15.30 -19.87
CA ILE A 16 35.35 16.05 -21.11
C ILE A 16 36.69 16.51 -21.61
N THR A 17 36.96 16.28 -22.87
CA THR A 17 38.21 16.70 -23.51
C THR A 17 37.94 17.68 -24.63
N ALA A 18 38.50 18.86 -24.55
CA ALA A 18 38.56 19.83 -25.66
C ALA A 18 39.91 19.75 -26.35
N LYS A 19 39.92 19.75 -27.68
CA LYS A 19 41.10 19.77 -28.53
C LYS A 19 41.03 20.92 -29.49
N VAL A 20 42.05 21.81 -29.52
CA VAL A 20 42.16 22.93 -30.45
C VAL A 20 43.62 23.05 -30.85
N ALA A 21 43.88 23.10 -32.14
CA ALA A 21 45.23 23.32 -32.73
C ALA A 21 46.32 22.46 -32.11
N GLY A 22 46.05 21.15 -31.93
CA GLY A 22 47.01 20.20 -31.33
C GLY A 22 47.14 20.26 -29.81
N ARG A 23 46.50 21.22 -29.15
CA ARG A 23 46.46 21.29 -27.66
C ARG A 23 45.22 20.59 -27.13
N LYS A 24 45.36 19.99 -25.94
CA LYS A 24 44.32 19.24 -25.24
C LYS A 24 44.09 19.85 -23.86
N ALA A 25 42.85 20.08 -23.50
CA ALA A 25 42.42 20.36 -22.14
C ALA A 25 41.34 19.34 -21.69
N THR A 26 41.40 18.99 -20.44
CA THR A 26 40.43 18.03 -19.85
C THR A 26 39.73 18.66 -18.64
N CYS A 27 38.43 18.40 -18.52
CA CYS A 27 37.64 18.74 -17.35
C CYS A 27 36.95 17.48 -16.84
N LYS A 28 37.06 17.19 -15.56
CA LYS A 28 36.28 16.13 -14.90
C LYS A 28 34.94 16.73 -14.49
N VAL A 29 33.84 16.10 -14.97
CA VAL A 29 32.48 16.50 -14.63
C VAL A 29 31.85 15.36 -13.88
N GLU A 30 31.33 15.66 -12.69
CA GLU A 30 30.53 14.74 -11.91
C GLU A 30 29.05 15.14 -12.08
N VAL A 31 28.22 14.17 -12.48
CA VAL A 31 26.77 14.31 -12.57
C VAL A 31 26.18 13.63 -11.35
N THR A 32 25.59 14.43 -10.47
CA THR A 32 24.84 13.95 -9.31
C THR A 32 23.35 14.19 -9.53
N PRO A 33 22.46 13.28 -9.11
CA PRO A 33 21.03 13.53 -9.13
C PRO A 33 20.66 14.79 -8.36
N GLU A 34 19.51 15.37 -8.67
CA GLU A 34 18.97 16.51 -7.96
C GLU A 34 18.51 16.08 -6.58
N LEU A 35 18.89 16.84 -5.54
CA LEU A 35 18.40 16.63 -4.19
C LEU A 35 16.94 17.09 -4.13
N ARG A 36 16.05 16.24 -3.60
CA ARG A 36 14.63 16.53 -3.36
C ARG A 36 14.27 16.22 -1.92
N ILE A 37 13.17 16.78 -1.44
CA ILE A 37 12.53 16.41 -0.18
C ILE A 37 11.28 15.60 -0.53
N VAL A 38 11.11 14.45 0.09
CA VAL A 38 9.97 13.56 -0.14
C VAL A 38 9.30 13.19 1.18
N CYS A 39 7.99 13.08 1.14
CA CYS A 39 7.18 12.59 2.23
C CYS A 39 5.81 12.15 1.69
N SER A 40 5.60 10.84 1.56
CA SER A 40 4.36 10.29 1.01
C SER A 40 3.12 10.74 1.78
N GLU A 41 3.20 10.80 3.12
CA GLU A 41 2.09 11.21 3.97
C GLU A 41 1.71 12.69 3.78
N TYR A 42 2.71 13.57 3.61
CA TYR A 42 2.49 14.98 3.29
C TYR A 42 1.96 15.15 1.86
N GLU A 43 2.51 14.44 0.89
CA GLU A 43 2.10 14.51 -0.52
C GLU A 43 0.65 14.07 -0.70
N GLU A 44 0.21 13.05 0.04
CA GLU A 44 -1.17 12.57 0.04
C GLU A 44 -2.15 13.60 0.61
N ARG A 45 -1.79 14.29 1.71
CA ARG A 45 -2.65 15.25 2.40
C ARG A 45 -2.51 16.67 1.91
N GLY A 46 -1.32 17.05 1.47
CA GLY A 46 -0.97 18.43 1.10
C GLY A 46 -0.83 19.40 2.29
N TYR A 47 -0.78 18.89 3.53
CA TYR A 47 -0.57 19.72 4.72
C TYR A 47 -0.06 18.92 5.92
N LEU A 48 0.60 19.61 6.87
CA LEU A 48 0.91 19.09 8.20
C LEU A 48 -0.25 19.42 9.15
N PRO A 49 -0.82 18.43 9.83
CA PRO A 49 -1.87 18.65 10.83
C PRO A 49 -1.27 19.19 12.14
N PHE A 50 -2.08 19.93 12.91
CA PHE A 50 -1.80 20.31 14.31
C PHE A 50 -3.10 20.54 15.09
N GLY A 51 -3.02 20.55 16.43
CA GLY A 51 -4.09 21.00 17.33
C GLY A 51 -4.95 19.90 17.92
N THR A 52 -4.48 18.65 17.95
CA THR A 52 -5.08 17.56 18.74
C THR A 52 -3.99 16.84 19.52
N ASP A 53 -4.31 16.34 20.72
CA ASP A 53 -3.36 15.60 21.57
C ASP A 53 -2.75 14.40 20.83
N GLU A 54 -3.51 13.74 19.97
CA GLU A 54 -3.04 12.61 19.16
C GLU A 54 -1.93 12.99 18.18
N ILE A 55 -1.96 14.23 17.69
CA ILE A 55 -0.95 14.78 16.79
C ILE A 55 0.18 15.41 17.58
N ASP A 56 -0.14 16.13 18.65
CA ASP A 56 0.83 16.85 19.45
C ASP A 56 1.78 15.91 20.19
N ASP A 57 1.30 14.71 20.57
CA ASP A 57 2.13 13.67 21.22
C ASP A 57 2.92 12.78 20.22
N HIS A 58 2.39 12.54 19.00
CA HIS A 58 2.95 11.56 18.07
C HIS A 58 2.94 12.01 16.59
N GLY A 59 2.52 13.22 16.31
CA GLY A 59 2.13 13.66 14.97
C GLY A 59 3.20 14.39 14.17
N ALA A 60 4.47 14.14 14.46
CA ALA A 60 5.52 14.63 13.58
C ALA A 60 5.53 13.80 12.28
N VAL A 61 5.42 14.46 11.15
CA VAL A 61 5.51 13.85 9.82
C VAL A 61 6.97 13.76 9.41
N MET A 62 7.37 12.57 8.94
CA MET A 62 8.76 12.28 8.60
C MET A 62 9.06 12.63 7.15
N PHE A 63 10.06 13.49 6.94
CA PHE A 63 10.57 13.87 5.63
C PHE A 63 11.94 13.25 5.39
N PHE A 64 12.19 12.88 4.14
CA PHE A 64 13.44 12.27 3.70
C PHE A 64 14.07 13.09 2.57
N PRO A 65 15.41 13.20 2.53
CA PRO A 65 16.10 13.67 1.35
C PRO A 65 16.15 12.53 0.33
N GLU A 66 15.93 12.84 -0.92
CA GLU A 66 16.05 11.90 -2.03
C GLU A 66 16.91 12.51 -3.13
N ASN A 67 17.86 11.75 -3.64
CA ASN A 67 18.68 12.15 -4.78
C ASN A 67 18.93 11.01 -5.78
N GLY A 68 18.09 9.95 -5.74
CA GLY A 68 18.27 8.73 -6.56
C GLY A 68 19.39 7.82 -6.08
N GLU A 69 19.97 8.09 -4.91
CA GLU A 69 20.91 7.22 -4.20
C GLU A 69 20.19 6.48 -3.08
N PHE A 70 20.83 5.44 -2.53
CA PHE A 70 20.29 4.83 -1.32
C PHE A 70 20.29 5.84 -0.16
N ILE A 71 19.28 5.80 0.67
CA ILE A 71 19.13 6.69 1.82
C ILE A 71 20.39 6.69 2.73
N ASP A 72 21.11 5.57 2.79
CA ASP A 72 22.35 5.45 3.56
C ASP A 72 23.49 6.35 3.08
N GLU A 73 23.46 6.80 1.82
CA GLU A 73 24.46 7.71 1.26
C GLU A 73 24.17 9.19 1.61
N LEU A 74 23.01 9.49 2.19
CA LEU A 74 22.57 10.84 2.55
C LEU A 74 22.80 11.19 4.04
N VAL A 75 23.67 10.43 4.70
CA VAL A 75 24.11 10.70 6.09
C VAL A 75 24.73 12.10 6.20
N GLY A 76 24.32 12.85 7.22
CA GLY A 76 24.79 14.21 7.47
C GLY A 76 24.04 15.28 6.67
N THR A 77 22.83 14.99 6.17
CA THR A 77 21.94 16.04 5.67
C THR A 77 21.55 16.98 6.81
N GLU A 78 21.75 18.27 6.60
CA GLU A 78 21.34 19.34 7.51
C GLU A 78 19.94 19.83 7.14
N TRP A 79 19.10 20.05 8.15
CA TRP A 79 17.71 20.45 7.97
C TRP A 79 17.44 21.79 8.66
N SER A 80 16.59 22.61 8.06
CA SER A 80 16.13 23.85 8.64
C SER A 80 14.72 24.23 8.21
N ILE A 81 14.02 24.99 9.04
CA ILE A 81 12.71 25.58 8.76
C ILE A 81 12.85 27.11 8.79
N ALA A 82 12.23 27.77 7.81
CA ALA A 82 12.33 29.21 7.66
C ALA A 82 11.54 29.99 8.72
N ASP A 83 10.36 29.49 9.12
CA ASP A 83 9.54 30.08 10.19
C ASP A 83 9.14 28.98 11.18
N GLU A 84 9.88 28.94 12.28
CA GLU A 84 9.67 27.98 13.36
C GLU A 84 8.41 28.26 14.20
N SER A 85 7.74 29.39 14.00
CA SER A 85 6.45 29.67 14.64
C SER A 85 5.29 28.94 13.95
N ILE A 86 5.47 28.48 12.71
CA ILE A 86 4.47 27.76 11.90
C ILE A 86 4.66 26.26 12.00
N ALA A 87 5.90 25.80 11.91
CA ALA A 87 6.25 24.39 12.08
C ALA A 87 7.65 24.27 12.68
N GLU A 88 7.93 23.20 13.38
CA GLU A 88 9.24 22.94 13.99
C GLU A 88 9.80 21.57 13.59
N ILE A 89 11.10 21.47 13.60
CA ILE A 89 11.82 20.20 13.54
C ILE A 89 11.86 19.64 14.96
N THR A 90 11.16 18.54 15.20
CA THR A 90 11.15 17.89 16.53
C THR A 90 12.35 16.97 16.72
N GLU A 91 12.83 16.36 15.64
CA GLU A 91 13.95 15.44 15.70
C GLU A 91 14.60 15.27 14.34
N VAL A 92 15.94 15.21 14.31
CA VAL A 92 16.72 14.75 13.16
C VAL A 92 17.19 13.34 13.45
N ILE A 93 16.78 12.38 12.66
CA ILE A 93 16.99 10.95 12.90
C ILE A 93 17.89 10.32 11.84
N LEU A 94 18.39 9.12 12.15
CA LEU A 94 19.22 8.32 11.24
C LEU A 94 20.43 9.11 10.69
N ASP A 95 21.10 9.88 11.57
CA ASP A 95 22.27 10.71 11.22
C ASP A 95 21.98 11.72 10.08
N GLY A 96 20.81 12.35 10.12
CA GLY A 96 20.39 13.33 9.12
C GLY A 96 19.61 12.75 7.93
N LYS A 97 19.50 11.42 7.82
CA LYS A 97 18.76 10.75 6.72
C LYS A 97 17.26 10.97 6.76
N ALA A 98 16.73 11.49 7.86
CA ALA A 98 15.33 11.88 7.97
C ALA A 98 15.13 12.95 9.04
N VAL A 99 14.01 13.66 8.95
CA VAL A 99 13.62 14.69 9.91
C VAL A 99 12.14 14.58 10.23
N ASN A 100 11.81 14.67 11.51
CA ASN A 100 10.44 14.76 11.99
C ASN A 100 10.05 16.24 12.09
N VAL A 101 8.95 16.62 11.42
CA VAL A 101 8.43 17.99 11.39
C VAL A 101 7.00 18.00 11.93
N ARG A 102 6.74 18.92 12.86
CA ARG A 102 5.42 19.13 13.47
C ARG A 102 4.88 20.51 13.12
N GLY A 103 3.57 20.57 12.78
CA GLY A 103 2.86 21.84 12.62
C GLY A 103 2.52 22.45 13.97
N LEU A 104 2.63 23.78 14.11
CA LEU A 104 2.35 24.53 15.33
C LEU A 104 1.21 25.53 15.17
N LYS A 105 1.12 26.16 14.00
CA LYS A 105 0.19 27.23 13.70
C LYS A 105 -0.20 27.15 12.22
N GLU A 106 -1.42 27.52 11.92
CA GLU A 106 -1.89 27.60 10.53
C GLU A 106 -1.09 28.60 9.71
N GLY A 107 -0.59 28.15 8.56
CA GLY A 107 0.24 28.95 7.68
C GLY A 107 1.10 28.13 6.71
N THR A 108 2.10 28.79 6.16
CA THR A 108 3.08 28.16 5.27
C THR A 108 4.49 28.55 5.71
N THR A 109 5.39 27.60 5.64
CA THR A 109 6.83 27.82 5.86
C THR A 109 7.64 26.99 4.86
N THR A 110 8.96 27.07 4.92
CA THR A 110 9.83 26.34 3.99
C THR A 110 10.73 25.39 4.78
N LEU A 111 10.67 24.12 4.47
CA LEU A 111 11.62 23.10 4.91
C LEU A 111 12.78 23.03 3.91
N THR A 112 14.00 23.10 4.39
CA THR A 112 15.22 23.04 3.57
C THR A 112 16.10 21.89 4.03
N ALA A 113 16.56 21.09 3.06
CA ALA A 113 17.57 20.04 3.24
C ALA A 113 18.85 20.45 2.54
N THR A 114 19.99 20.34 3.21
CA THR A 114 21.31 20.64 2.68
C THR A 114 22.22 19.43 2.82
N PHE A 115 22.75 18.92 1.71
CA PHE A 115 23.66 17.79 1.66
C PHE A 115 24.88 18.12 0.80
N LYS A 116 26.08 17.99 1.39
CA LYS A 116 27.35 18.28 0.72
C LYS A 116 27.37 19.64 0.00
N GLY A 117 26.79 20.68 0.64
CA GLY A 117 26.75 22.05 0.12
C GLY A 117 25.69 22.27 -0.98
N LYS A 118 24.85 21.30 -1.30
CA LYS A 118 23.68 21.47 -2.17
C LYS A 118 22.42 21.54 -1.31
N SER A 119 21.58 22.51 -1.59
CA SER A 119 20.31 22.68 -0.86
C SER A 119 19.12 22.52 -1.78
N THR A 120 18.06 21.97 -1.22
CA THR A 120 16.73 21.92 -1.82
C THR A 120 15.71 22.37 -0.78
N SER A 121 14.60 22.91 -1.23
CA SER A 121 13.57 23.41 -0.35
C SER A 121 12.19 22.97 -0.80
N MET A 122 11.30 22.74 0.17
CA MET A 122 9.90 22.40 -0.02
C MET A 122 9.05 23.37 0.81
N VAL A 123 8.02 23.92 0.19
CA VAL A 123 7.01 24.70 0.92
C VAL A 123 6.10 23.74 1.64
N ILE A 124 5.96 23.89 2.95
CA ILE A 124 5.05 23.12 3.77
C ILE A 124 3.91 24.01 4.27
N THR A 125 2.70 23.51 4.17
CA THR A 125 1.48 24.15 4.68
C THR A 125 1.05 23.43 5.94
N THR A 126 0.61 24.17 6.95
CA THR A 126 0.07 23.62 8.20
C THR A 126 -1.40 23.95 8.32
N LYS A 127 -2.22 23.03 8.81
CA LYS A 127 -3.65 23.23 9.04
C LYS A 127 -4.08 22.72 10.40
N LYS A 128 -4.94 23.49 11.06
CA LYS A 128 -5.58 23.06 12.28
C LYS A 128 -6.62 21.97 11.96
N VAL A 129 -6.52 20.88 12.68
CA VAL A 129 -7.46 19.75 12.58
C VAL A 129 -8.16 19.54 13.92
N ALA A 130 -9.22 18.77 13.90
CA ALA A 130 -9.98 18.40 15.10
C ALA A 130 -9.83 16.89 15.36
N LYS A 131 -10.12 16.48 16.59
CA LYS A 131 -10.27 15.07 16.92
C LYS A 131 -11.51 14.50 16.25
N LEU A 132 -11.42 13.29 15.73
CA LEU A 132 -12.58 12.59 15.19
C LEU A 132 -13.55 12.25 16.33
N GLU A 133 -14.81 12.64 16.19
CA GLU A 133 -15.87 12.38 17.17
C GLU A 133 -16.81 11.26 16.70
N SER A 134 -17.16 11.25 15.40
CA SER A 134 -18.04 10.25 14.82
C SER A 134 -17.79 10.07 13.32
N LEU A 135 -18.28 8.94 12.79
CA LEU A 135 -18.37 8.63 11.38
C LEU A 135 -19.83 8.39 11.01
N SER A 136 -20.21 8.73 9.78
CA SER A 136 -21.55 8.44 9.26
C SER A 136 -21.51 8.17 7.78
N PHE A 137 -22.54 7.47 7.27
CA PHE A 137 -22.79 7.34 5.85
C PHE A 137 -23.99 8.18 5.46
N PRO A 138 -24.00 8.82 4.26
CA PRO A 138 -25.14 9.63 3.80
C PRO A 138 -26.47 8.89 3.73
N GLN A 139 -26.42 7.58 3.59
CA GLN A 139 -27.60 6.71 3.53
C GLN A 139 -27.43 5.51 4.46
N GLU A 140 -28.51 5.05 5.05
CA GLU A 140 -28.54 3.82 5.87
C GLU A 140 -28.54 2.55 5.02
N THR A 141 -29.00 2.65 3.77
CA THR A 141 -29.13 1.49 2.87
C THR A 141 -28.68 1.86 1.45
N TYR A 142 -27.86 0.99 0.86
CA TYR A 142 -27.43 1.06 -0.53
C TYR A 142 -27.84 -0.21 -1.26
N THR A 143 -28.24 -0.07 -2.53
CA THR A 143 -28.56 -1.22 -3.40
C THR A 143 -27.52 -1.33 -4.50
N LYS A 144 -27.02 -2.54 -4.75
CA LYS A 144 -26.02 -2.88 -5.75
C LYS A 144 -26.41 -4.19 -6.45
N LYS A 145 -25.83 -4.43 -7.64
CA LYS A 145 -26.00 -5.69 -8.36
C LYS A 145 -24.90 -6.68 -7.98
N VAL A 146 -25.16 -7.97 -8.17
CA VAL A 146 -24.14 -9.02 -8.08
C VAL A 146 -23.02 -8.74 -9.10
N GLY A 147 -21.76 -8.83 -8.68
CA GLY A 147 -20.58 -8.57 -9.49
C GLY A 147 -20.11 -7.12 -9.48
N GLU A 148 -20.83 -6.19 -8.84
CA GLU A 148 -20.36 -4.81 -8.73
C GLU A 148 -19.20 -4.68 -7.72
N LYS A 149 -18.28 -3.74 -8.06
CA LYS A 149 -17.19 -3.27 -7.23
C LYS A 149 -17.37 -1.79 -6.95
N PHE A 150 -17.25 -1.39 -5.69
CA PHE A 150 -17.37 0.01 -5.28
C PHE A 150 -16.64 0.29 -3.98
N ILE A 151 -16.44 1.57 -3.70
CA ILE A 151 -15.93 2.07 -2.41
C ILE A 151 -16.92 3.09 -1.88
N LEU A 152 -17.28 2.96 -0.60
CA LEU A 152 -18.01 3.99 0.14
C LEU A 152 -17.20 4.33 1.39
N LEU A 153 -16.72 5.57 1.47
CA LEU A 153 -16.04 6.08 2.65
C LEU A 153 -17.05 6.82 3.52
N PRO A 154 -16.97 6.71 4.84
CA PRO A 154 -17.82 7.46 5.75
C PRO A 154 -17.41 8.92 5.80
N ASP A 155 -18.38 9.79 6.08
CA ASP A 155 -18.16 11.20 6.37
C ASP A 155 -17.71 11.36 7.83
N PRO A 156 -16.57 12.03 8.08
CA PRO A 156 -16.09 12.31 9.42
C PRO A 156 -16.82 13.52 10.03
N TYR A 157 -17.02 13.47 11.35
CA TYR A 157 -17.43 14.63 12.11
C TYR A 157 -16.45 14.87 13.28
N PRO A 158 -15.95 16.11 13.43
CA PRO A 158 -16.14 17.25 12.55
C PRO A 158 -15.45 17.05 11.19
N THR A 159 -15.85 17.80 10.17
CA THR A 159 -15.36 17.62 8.78
C THR A 159 -13.87 17.88 8.58
N ASN A 160 -13.24 18.59 9.52
CA ASN A 160 -11.80 18.81 9.58
C ASN A 160 -11.11 17.86 10.55
N ALA A 161 -11.73 16.73 10.89
CA ALA A 161 -11.10 15.74 11.76
C ALA A 161 -9.84 15.17 11.14
N TYR A 162 -8.85 14.90 11.99
CA TYR A 162 -7.64 14.22 11.58
C TYR A 162 -7.92 12.73 11.33
N LEU A 163 -7.61 12.28 10.12
CA LEU A 163 -7.74 10.87 9.71
C LEU A 163 -6.39 10.38 9.21
N ARG A 164 -5.97 9.23 9.72
CA ARG A 164 -4.79 8.52 9.19
C ARG A 164 -5.19 7.71 7.97
N SER A 165 -4.36 7.70 6.93
CA SER A 165 -4.63 7.00 5.66
C SER A 165 -4.89 5.50 5.84
N TYR A 166 -4.29 4.86 6.85
CA TYR A 166 -4.48 3.45 7.20
C TYR A 166 -5.33 3.22 8.45
N GLY A 167 -6.15 4.21 8.82
CA GLY A 167 -6.99 4.15 10.02
C GLY A 167 -8.29 3.39 9.87
N TYR A 168 -8.75 3.14 8.64
CA TYR A 168 -9.99 2.44 8.37
C TYR A 168 -9.79 0.93 8.26
N TYR A 169 -10.70 0.20 8.88
CA TYR A 169 -10.84 -1.23 8.72
C TYR A 169 -12.29 -1.59 8.45
N PHE A 170 -12.55 -2.23 7.33
CA PHE A 170 -13.90 -2.57 6.88
C PHE A 170 -14.20 -4.06 7.09
N THR A 171 -15.44 -4.36 7.46
CA THR A 171 -15.96 -5.72 7.61
C THR A 171 -17.33 -5.87 6.96
N SER A 172 -17.64 -7.09 6.54
CA SER A 172 -18.98 -7.49 6.11
C SER A 172 -19.56 -8.49 7.11
N SER A 173 -20.84 -8.34 7.47
CA SER A 173 -21.53 -9.30 8.33
C SER A 173 -21.84 -10.62 7.62
N ASP A 174 -21.87 -10.60 6.28
CA ASP A 174 -22.01 -11.79 5.43
C ASP A 174 -21.08 -11.65 4.21
N PRO A 175 -19.84 -12.17 4.30
CA PRO A 175 -18.87 -12.12 3.21
C PRO A 175 -19.29 -12.92 1.98
N GLU A 176 -20.29 -13.81 2.10
CA GLU A 176 -20.86 -14.54 0.96
C GLU A 176 -21.81 -13.67 0.12
N VAL A 177 -22.44 -12.67 0.72
CA VAL A 177 -23.24 -11.67 -0.01
C VAL A 177 -22.33 -10.61 -0.62
N ALA A 178 -21.42 -10.07 0.17
CA ALA A 178 -20.42 -9.12 -0.30
C ALA A 178 -19.14 -9.22 0.54
N TRP A 179 -18.02 -9.33 -0.15
CA TRP A 179 -16.69 -9.34 0.45
C TRP A 179 -16.06 -7.94 0.44
N VAL A 180 -15.29 -7.63 1.47
CA VAL A 180 -14.57 -6.34 1.59
C VAL A 180 -13.07 -6.57 1.58
N GLU A 181 -12.35 -5.85 0.73
CA GLU A 181 -10.89 -5.81 0.74
C GLU A 181 -10.42 -4.98 1.95
N GLY A 182 -10.15 -5.61 3.03
CA GLY A 182 -9.62 -5.12 4.31
C GLY A 182 -9.37 -3.61 4.44
N GLY A 183 -8.12 -3.18 4.29
CA GLY A 183 -7.75 -1.77 4.48
C GLY A 183 -8.14 -0.81 3.35
N SER A 184 -8.46 -1.30 2.14
CA SER A 184 -8.82 -0.44 1.00
C SER A 184 -10.28 0.01 1.03
N GLY A 185 -11.15 -0.72 1.73
CA GLY A 185 -12.60 -0.47 1.76
C GLY A 185 -13.32 -0.80 0.44
N VAL A 186 -12.65 -1.45 -0.50
CA VAL A 186 -13.28 -1.95 -1.73
C VAL A 186 -14.26 -3.06 -1.39
N VAL A 187 -15.51 -2.89 -1.74
CA VAL A 187 -16.59 -3.87 -1.58
C VAL A 187 -16.84 -4.55 -2.91
N ARG A 188 -16.91 -5.89 -2.91
CA ARG A 188 -17.24 -6.70 -4.07
C ARG A 188 -18.46 -7.57 -3.74
N THR A 189 -19.52 -7.40 -4.51
CA THR A 189 -20.77 -8.16 -4.34
C THR A 189 -20.64 -9.55 -4.98
N LYS A 190 -21.09 -10.60 -4.27
CA LYS A 190 -20.93 -12.00 -4.69
C LYS A 190 -22.26 -12.66 -5.07
N LYS A 191 -23.31 -12.47 -4.28
CA LYS A 191 -24.64 -13.05 -4.53
C LYS A 191 -25.73 -12.12 -4.03
N GLU A 192 -26.94 -12.35 -4.48
CA GLU A 192 -28.13 -11.68 -3.97
C GLU A 192 -28.31 -11.92 -2.47
N GLY A 193 -28.72 -10.87 -1.76
CA GLY A 193 -28.92 -10.92 -0.32
C GLY A 193 -28.76 -9.56 0.33
N THR A 194 -28.65 -9.58 1.65
CA THR A 194 -28.44 -8.38 2.45
C THR A 194 -27.32 -8.62 3.44
N THR A 195 -26.37 -7.68 3.51
CA THR A 195 -25.29 -7.67 4.49
C THR A 195 -25.14 -6.29 5.10
N VAL A 196 -24.45 -6.20 6.24
CA VAL A 196 -24.08 -4.93 6.86
C VAL A 196 -22.57 -4.74 6.68
N ILE A 197 -22.20 -3.63 6.06
CA ILE A 197 -20.81 -3.22 5.96
C ILE A 197 -20.51 -2.25 7.10
N THR A 198 -19.51 -2.58 7.90
CA THR A 198 -19.07 -1.75 9.03
C THR A 198 -17.64 -1.28 8.80
N VAL A 199 -17.43 0.02 9.00
CA VAL A 199 -16.11 0.63 9.07
C VAL A 199 -15.76 0.90 10.52
N ASN A 200 -14.54 0.57 10.93
CA ASN A 200 -13.95 0.95 12.20
C ASN A 200 -12.74 1.83 11.93
N TYR A 201 -12.58 2.89 12.71
CA TYR A 201 -11.42 3.77 12.68
C TYR A 201 -10.66 3.69 14.01
N GLY A 202 -9.33 3.57 13.93
CA GLY A 202 -8.46 3.52 15.11
C GLY A 202 -8.32 2.15 15.77
N GLY A 203 -8.81 1.07 15.12
CA GLY A 203 -8.67 -0.28 15.66
C GLY A 203 -8.86 -1.37 14.61
N GLY A 204 -8.24 -2.53 14.81
CA GLY A 204 -8.46 -3.73 14.03
C GLY A 204 -9.81 -4.42 14.34
N PRO A 205 -10.04 -5.64 13.83
CA PRO A 205 -11.26 -6.39 14.09
C PRO A 205 -11.54 -6.54 15.58
N GLY A 206 -12.71 -6.05 16.05
CA GLY A 206 -13.13 -6.16 17.44
C GLY A 206 -12.53 -5.11 18.41
N ALA A 207 -11.73 -4.16 17.92
CA ALA A 207 -11.24 -3.05 18.74
C ALA A 207 -12.33 -2.01 19.00
N VAL A 208 -12.26 -1.35 20.16
CA VAL A 208 -13.14 -0.23 20.51
C VAL A 208 -12.62 1.01 19.78
N GLY A 209 -13.24 1.31 18.66
CA GLY A 209 -12.94 2.50 17.84
C GLY A 209 -14.21 3.25 17.49
N ILE A 210 -14.06 4.35 16.77
CA ILE A 210 -15.19 5.05 16.16
C ILE A 210 -15.62 4.25 14.94
N ASN A 211 -16.89 3.88 14.88
CA ASN A 211 -17.43 3.07 13.79
C ASN A 211 -18.68 3.69 13.16
N ALA A 212 -18.94 3.28 11.93
CA ALA A 212 -20.18 3.53 11.21
C ALA A 212 -20.52 2.30 10.36
N SER A 213 -21.79 2.12 10.03
CA SER A 213 -22.22 1.01 9.18
C SER A 213 -23.37 1.44 8.26
N TYR A 214 -23.52 0.65 7.20
CA TYR A 214 -24.67 0.73 6.29
C TYR A 214 -25.13 -0.67 5.90
N THR A 215 -26.42 -0.76 5.56
CA THR A 215 -27.00 -1.98 4.99
C THR A 215 -26.76 -1.99 3.49
N LEU A 216 -26.18 -3.08 2.99
CA LEU A 216 -26.03 -3.33 1.56
C LEU A 216 -27.03 -4.39 1.11
N LYS A 217 -27.94 -4.03 0.19
CA LYS A 217 -28.80 -4.95 -0.53
C LYS A 217 -28.17 -5.27 -1.88
N VAL A 218 -28.05 -6.54 -2.20
CA VAL A 218 -27.52 -7.00 -3.49
C VAL A 218 -28.66 -7.68 -4.25
N GLU A 219 -29.05 -7.11 -5.40
CA GLU A 219 -30.21 -7.54 -6.19
C GLU A 219 -29.87 -7.52 -7.68
N GLY A 220 -30.21 -8.60 -8.40
CA GLY A 220 -29.91 -8.74 -9.83
C GLY A 220 -28.41 -8.91 -10.11
N SER A 221 -28.04 -9.00 -11.39
CA SER A 221 -26.67 -9.25 -11.84
C SER A 221 -26.13 -8.05 -12.63
N SER A 222 -24.83 -7.76 -12.49
CA SER A 222 -24.13 -6.84 -13.40
C SER A 222 -23.90 -7.54 -14.76
N ASP A 223 -23.61 -6.73 -15.78
CA ASP A 223 -23.30 -7.20 -17.13
C ASP A 223 -21.78 -7.37 -17.34
N ASP A 224 -20.98 -7.27 -16.28
CA ASP A 224 -19.52 -7.36 -16.36
C ASP A 224 -19.08 -8.79 -16.73
N THR A 225 -18.29 -8.87 -17.80
CA THR A 225 -17.79 -10.15 -18.37
C THR A 225 -16.27 -10.22 -18.46
N VAL A 226 -15.56 -9.19 -17.96
CA VAL A 226 -14.10 -9.13 -17.97
C VAL A 226 -13.59 -9.45 -16.58
N PRO A 227 -12.75 -10.50 -16.40
CA PRO A 227 -12.17 -10.81 -15.10
C PRO A 227 -11.17 -9.73 -14.69
N GLU A 228 -11.22 -9.31 -13.43
CA GLU A 228 -10.32 -8.30 -12.87
C GLU A 228 -9.25 -8.92 -11.96
N LEU A 229 -9.66 -9.91 -11.17
CA LEU A 229 -8.75 -10.61 -10.25
C LEU A 229 -9.26 -12.01 -9.94
N ILE A 230 -8.35 -12.86 -9.49
CA ILE A 230 -8.65 -14.14 -8.87
C ILE A 230 -8.25 -14.08 -7.39
N ARG A 231 -8.96 -14.83 -6.55
CA ARG A 231 -8.68 -14.89 -5.12
C ARG A 231 -8.84 -16.31 -4.60
N TYR A 232 -7.87 -16.76 -3.80
CA TYR A 232 -8.00 -17.97 -3.03
C TYR A 232 -8.82 -17.72 -1.76
N GLU A 233 -9.92 -18.44 -1.57
CA GLU A 233 -10.81 -18.40 -0.41
C GLU A 233 -10.80 -19.77 0.27
N PRO A 234 -9.87 -19.97 1.24
CA PRO A 234 -9.69 -21.29 1.86
C PRO A 234 -10.91 -21.70 2.68
N GLU A 235 -11.34 -22.95 2.51
CA GLU A 235 -12.28 -23.61 3.42
C GLU A 235 -11.52 -24.40 4.49
N ASN A 236 -10.38 -25.03 4.10
CA ASN A 236 -9.44 -25.75 4.96
C ASN A 236 -8.08 -25.79 4.26
N ASP A 237 -7.08 -25.08 4.79
CA ASP A 237 -5.74 -24.97 4.20
C ASP A 237 -4.60 -25.49 5.10
N HIS A 238 -4.96 -25.97 6.29
CA HIS A 238 -4.02 -26.48 7.29
C HIS A 238 -4.30 -27.92 7.69
N GLY A 239 -3.23 -28.67 7.83
CA GLY A 239 -3.32 -30.04 8.33
C GLY A 239 -3.89 -31.04 7.34
N ILE A 240 -3.72 -30.82 6.05
CA ILE A 240 -4.19 -31.71 4.98
C ILE A 240 -3.32 -32.97 4.98
N PRO A 241 -3.89 -34.18 5.02
CA PRO A 241 -3.11 -35.42 4.93
C PRO A 241 -2.34 -35.53 3.63
N VAL A 242 -1.07 -35.97 3.70
CA VAL A 242 -0.29 -36.31 2.50
C VAL A 242 -1.02 -37.38 1.68
N GLY A 243 -1.16 -37.14 0.39
CA GLY A 243 -1.91 -38.00 -0.53
C GLY A 243 -3.38 -37.65 -0.71
N GLU A 244 -3.93 -36.77 0.12
CA GLU A 244 -5.29 -36.26 -0.08
C GLU A 244 -5.32 -35.30 -1.27
N ARG A 245 -6.46 -35.31 -1.99
CA ARG A 245 -6.72 -34.43 -3.12
C ARG A 245 -7.45 -33.16 -2.64
N VAL A 246 -6.88 -32.00 -2.95
CA VAL A 246 -7.45 -30.70 -2.59
C VAL A 246 -7.79 -29.92 -3.84
N LYS A 247 -9.06 -29.60 -4.00
CA LYS A 247 -9.51 -28.66 -5.01
C LYS A 247 -9.51 -27.25 -4.40
N PRO A 248 -8.62 -26.34 -4.82
CA PRO A 248 -8.57 -25.02 -4.24
C PRO A 248 -9.85 -24.23 -4.60
N ASN A 249 -10.45 -23.56 -3.61
CA ASN A 249 -11.55 -22.63 -3.85
C ASN A 249 -11.01 -21.30 -4.35
N ILE A 250 -11.00 -21.11 -5.68
CA ILE A 250 -10.54 -19.86 -6.31
C ILE A 250 -11.74 -19.15 -6.93
N VAL A 251 -12.00 -17.94 -6.43
CA VAL A 251 -13.08 -17.08 -6.91
C VAL A 251 -12.54 -16.10 -7.93
N VAL A 252 -13.22 -15.99 -9.06
CA VAL A 252 -12.96 -15.01 -10.12
C VAL A 252 -13.85 -13.78 -9.89
N TYR A 253 -13.28 -12.60 -9.89
CA TYR A 253 -14.01 -11.35 -9.73
C TYR A 253 -13.96 -10.48 -10.99
N PRO A 254 -15.10 -9.84 -11.36
CA PRO A 254 -16.40 -9.97 -10.71
C PRO A 254 -16.93 -11.41 -10.79
N VAL A 255 -17.76 -11.82 -9.83
CA VAL A 255 -18.27 -13.21 -9.76
C VAL A 255 -19.10 -13.63 -10.96
N THR A 256 -19.58 -12.68 -11.76
CA THR A 256 -20.19 -12.92 -13.08
C THR A 256 -19.22 -13.59 -14.06
N CYS A 257 -17.91 -13.50 -13.79
CA CYS A 257 -16.85 -14.18 -14.55
C CYS A 257 -16.45 -15.55 -13.95
N GLN A 258 -17.12 -16.06 -12.91
CA GLN A 258 -16.75 -17.32 -12.25
C GLN A 258 -16.73 -18.54 -13.19
N TYR A 259 -17.47 -18.49 -14.29
CA TYR A 259 -17.40 -19.53 -15.32
C TYR A 259 -16.00 -19.72 -15.94
N MET A 260 -15.12 -18.72 -15.82
CA MET A 260 -13.74 -18.76 -16.27
C MET A 260 -12.80 -19.48 -15.30
N ALA A 261 -13.26 -19.84 -14.09
CA ALA A 261 -12.44 -20.56 -13.11
C ALA A 261 -11.90 -21.92 -13.65
N LYS A 262 -12.57 -22.51 -14.63
CA LYS A 262 -12.11 -23.72 -15.34
C LYS A 262 -10.81 -23.50 -16.13
N ASP A 263 -10.51 -22.25 -16.48
CA ASP A 263 -9.33 -21.87 -17.27
C ASP A 263 -8.15 -21.45 -16.39
N ILE A 264 -8.31 -21.49 -15.05
CA ILE A 264 -7.24 -21.22 -14.09
C ILE A 264 -6.18 -22.32 -14.20
N LYS A 265 -4.93 -21.87 -14.33
CA LYS A 265 -3.75 -22.75 -14.32
C LYS A 265 -3.14 -22.72 -12.93
N LEU A 266 -2.87 -23.90 -12.38
CA LEU A 266 -2.18 -24.08 -11.11
C LEU A 266 -0.75 -24.52 -11.38
N THR A 267 0.20 -24.02 -10.59
CA THR A 267 1.62 -24.39 -10.64
C THR A 267 2.14 -24.53 -9.22
N VAL A 268 2.88 -25.61 -8.94
CA VAL A 268 3.63 -25.75 -7.69
C VAL A 268 4.90 -24.92 -7.79
N ILE A 269 5.11 -24.00 -6.86
CA ILE A 269 6.35 -23.24 -6.76
C ILE A 269 7.27 -23.97 -5.79
N GLU A 270 8.32 -24.60 -6.34
CA GLU A 270 9.31 -25.30 -5.54
C GLU A 270 10.11 -24.30 -4.70
N ARG A 271 10.24 -24.59 -3.41
CA ARG A 271 11.07 -23.85 -2.46
C ARG A 271 11.97 -24.82 -1.70
N GLU A 272 13.13 -24.37 -1.31
CA GLU A 272 14.07 -25.12 -0.48
C GLU A 272 14.01 -24.62 0.97
N GLY A 273 13.87 -25.55 1.92
CA GLY A 273 13.86 -25.20 3.34
C GLY A 273 13.40 -26.36 4.23
N PRO A 274 13.71 -26.32 5.52
CA PRO A 274 13.42 -27.43 6.45
C PRO A 274 11.93 -27.62 6.78
N ARG A 275 11.07 -26.69 6.33
CA ARG A 275 9.61 -26.75 6.52
C ARG A 275 8.85 -26.85 5.20
N GLU A 276 9.56 -26.92 4.09
CA GLU A 276 8.97 -27.01 2.76
C GLU A 276 8.57 -28.45 2.44
N GLY A 277 7.34 -28.59 1.96
CA GLY A 277 6.79 -29.85 1.45
C GLY A 277 6.82 -29.86 -0.07
N SER A 278 6.34 -30.95 -0.64
CA SER A 278 6.15 -31.10 -2.07
C SER A 278 4.74 -31.52 -2.42
N ALA A 279 4.29 -31.16 -3.62
CA ALA A 279 2.99 -31.54 -4.15
C ALA A 279 3.08 -31.74 -5.66
N LYS A 280 2.06 -32.37 -6.22
CA LYS A 280 1.79 -32.43 -7.65
C LYS A 280 0.38 -31.96 -7.94
N ILE A 281 0.14 -31.58 -9.19
CA ILE A 281 -1.18 -31.19 -9.66
C ILE A 281 -1.66 -32.22 -10.67
N GLU A 282 -2.84 -32.79 -10.43
CA GLU A 282 -3.52 -33.72 -11.32
C GLU A 282 -4.98 -33.31 -11.45
N ASP A 283 -5.46 -33.12 -12.66
CA ASP A 283 -6.86 -32.78 -12.99
C ASP A 283 -7.37 -31.51 -12.27
N GLY A 284 -6.50 -30.54 -12.04
CA GLY A 284 -6.83 -29.29 -11.34
C GLY A 284 -6.92 -29.43 -9.80
N GLU A 285 -6.53 -30.59 -9.26
CA GLU A 285 -6.44 -30.85 -7.83
C GLU A 285 -4.97 -30.91 -7.39
N ILE A 286 -4.72 -30.51 -6.16
CA ILE A 286 -3.38 -30.46 -5.54
C ILE A 286 -3.27 -31.68 -4.63
N ILE A 287 -2.18 -32.44 -4.75
CA ILE A 287 -1.91 -33.66 -3.97
C ILE A 287 -0.56 -33.49 -3.30
N GLY A 288 -0.55 -33.38 -1.96
CA GLY A 288 0.69 -33.35 -1.19
C GLY A 288 1.48 -34.66 -1.35
N THR A 289 2.77 -34.58 -1.67
CA THR A 289 3.63 -35.75 -1.82
C THR A 289 4.62 -35.89 -0.67
N SER A 290 4.85 -34.84 0.10
CA SER A 290 5.58 -34.86 1.38
C SER A 290 5.01 -33.86 2.37
N GLN A 291 5.31 -34.04 3.66
CA GLN A 291 4.95 -33.12 4.72
C GLN A 291 5.64 -31.77 4.54
N GLY A 292 4.90 -30.68 4.86
CA GLY A 292 5.42 -29.32 4.88
C GLY A 292 4.50 -28.33 4.17
N TRP A 293 4.98 -27.09 4.09
CA TRP A 293 4.31 -26.03 3.37
C TRP A 293 4.57 -26.14 1.87
N VAL A 294 3.52 -26.00 1.09
CA VAL A 294 3.60 -25.98 -0.38
C VAL A 294 3.06 -24.66 -0.88
N THR A 295 3.83 -23.97 -1.71
CA THR A 295 3.38 -22.74 -2.38
C THR A 295 2.76 -23.10 -3.73
N ILE A 296 1.55 -22.64 -3.95
CA ILE A 296 0.82 -22.80 -5.21
C ILE A 296 0.66 -21.42 -5.85
N GLU A 297 0.93 -21.34 -7.14
CA GLU A 297 0.57 -20.20 -7.96
C GLU A 297 -0.65 -20.54 -8.81
N ALA A 298 -1.63 -19.64 -8.79
CA ALA A 298 -2.78 -19.69 -9.67
C ALA A 298 -2.74 -18.52 -10.64
N SER A 299 -3.00 -18.77 -11.92
CA SER A 299 -3.03 -17.75 -12.96
C SER A 299 -4.26 -17.91 -13.86
N LEU A 300 -4.82 -16.78 -14.26
CA LEU A 300 -5.91 -16.66 -15.23
C LEU A 300 -5.56 -15.52 -16.19
N GLU A 301 -5.83 -15.71 -17.47
CA GLU A 301 -5.61 -14.66 -18.47
C GLU A 301 -6.43 -13.41 -18.16
N GLY A 302 -5.78 -12.24 -18.15
CA GLY A 302 -6.36 -10.96 -17.79
C GLY A 302 -6.33 -10.61 -16.30
N CYS A 303 -5.83 -11.52 -15.45
CA CYS A 303 -5.66 -11.29 -14.00
C CYS A 303 -4.20 -11.40 -13.59
N GLU A 304 -3.82 -10.65 -12.55
CA GLU A 304 -2.53 -10.86 -11.88
C GLU A 304 -2.52 -12.24 -11.21
N PRO A 305 -1.44 -13.03 -11.35
CA PRO A 305 -1.31 -14.31 -10.66
C PRO A 305 -1.32 -14.12 -9.14
N ILE A 306 -1.87 -15.10 -8.44
CA ILE A 306 -1.86 -15.13 -6.97
C ILE A 306 -1.04 -16.32 -6.47
N GLN A 307 -0.45 -16.17 -5.29
CA GLN A 307 0.19 -17.27 -4.57
C GLN A 307 -0.52 -17.53 -3.25
N PHE A 308 -0.69 -18.80 -2.90
CA PHE A 308 -1.24 -19.25 -1.64
C PHE A 308 -0.50 -20.48 -1.13
N TRP A 309 -0.69 -20.81 0.15
CA TRP A 309 0.04 -21.87 0.83
C TRP A 309 -0.90 -22.92 1.36
N LEU A 310 -0.50 -24.18 1.24
CA LEU A 310 -1.17 -25.34 1.83
C LEU A 310 -0.17 -26.07 2.73
N TYR A 311 -0.62 -26.52 3.90
CA TYR A 311 0.21 -27.34 4.78
C TYR A 311 -0.25 -28.79 4.76
N PHE A 312 0.63 -29.67 4.29
CA PHE A 312 0.41 -31.11 4.28
C PHE A 312 1.08 -31.76 5.48
N ASN A 313 0.38 -32.70 6.17
CA ASN A 313 0.90 -33.48 7.26
C ASN A 313 0.89 -34.98 6.93
N ASP A 314 1.84 -35.73 7.50
CA ASP A 314 1.95 -37.19 7.36
C ASP A 314 1.29 -37.96 8.51
N GLY A 315 0.52 -37.27 9.36
CA GLY A 315 -0.14 -37.86 10.53
C GLY A 315 0.79 -38.11 11.74
N SER A 316 2.03 -37.66 11.68
CA SER A 316 3.01 -37.88 12.76
C SER A 316 2.88 -36.93 13.97
N TYR A 317 1.97 -35.96 13.91
CA TYR A 317 1.62 -35.10 15.03
C TYR A 317 0.20 -35.40 15.53
N ASN A 318 0.13 -36.25 16.56
CA ASN A 318 -1.00 -36.33 17.49
C ASN A 318 -0.67 -35.56 18.76
#